data_a7935b1a8d2c1204dad3c5bee668990e
#
_entry.id   a7935b1a8d2c1204dad3c5bee668990e
#
_cell.length_a   1.000
_cell.length_b   1.000
_cell.length_c   1.000
_cell.angle_alpha   90.00
_cell.angle_beta   90.00
_cell.angle_gamma   90.00
#
_symmetry.space_group_name_H-M   'P 1'
#
loop_
_entity.id
_entity.type
_entity.pdbx_description
1 polymer ?
#
loop_
_entity_poly.entity_id
_entity_poly.type
_entity_poly.pdbx_seq_one_letter_code
_entity_poly.pdbx_strand_id
1 'polypeptide(L)'
;MKITITATGLDPVKASMIRLQSASVRKVAVLTGAQDALEVVEKYYNMNGSRLWENPSLPTHGPGRKKTQWWRKVSGSWSIMGASGSGVTLRSKGAIGFSHKVTGGTITARRAKFLTIPIVPEAHGLTARTYSRTIAPLFAVKGVLAQADENSPTGIKPVFVLKKSITQKPWRNALPPEQSYINAFANGALQSIIAQVEGTT
;
A
#
# COMPACT_ATOMS: atom_id res chain seq x y z
N MET A 1 51.86 -44.90 -8.10
CA MET A 1 51.14 -44.35 -9.28
C MET A 1 50.53 -43.01 -8.84
N LYS A 2 50.94 -41.89 -9.46
CA LYS A 2 50.40 -40.54 -9.14
C LYS A 2 49.55 -40.11 -10.30
N ILE A 3 48.27 -39.88 -10.08
CA ILE A 3 47.38 -39.31 -11.08
C ILE A 3 47.25 -37.82 -10.79
N THR A 4 47.65 -36.98 -11.73
CA THR A 4 47.50 -35.53 -11.62
C THR A 4 46.39 -35.15 -12.61
N ILE A 5 45.27 -34.62 -12.11
CA ILE A 5 44.19 -34.08 -12.93
C ILE A 5 44.37 -32.57 -13.00
N THR A 6 44.67 -32.03 -14.16
CA THR A 6 44.77 -30.60 -14.43
C THR A 6 43.49 -30.14 -15.12
N ALA A 7 42.69 -29.33 -14.47
CA ALA A 7 41.52 -28.70 -15.09
C ALA A 7 41.98 -27.41 -15.79
N THR A 8 41.88 -27.38 -17.13
CA THR A 8 42.13 -26.18 -17.95
C THR A 8 40.78 -25.50 -18.29
N GLY A 9 40.80 -24.18 -18.47
CA GLY A 9 39.59 -23.44 -18.84
C GLY A 9 38.72 -22.93 -17.67
N LEU A 10 39.20 -23.01 -16.44
CA LEU A 10 38.50 -22.51 -15.25
C LEU A 10 38.65 -21.00 -15.03
N ASP A 11 39.54 -20.33 -15.76
CA ASP A 11 39.78 -18.89 -15.55
C ASP A 11 38.58 -18.00 -15.80
N PRO A 12 37.74 -18.23 -16.87
CA PRO A 12 36.51 -17.49 -17.04
C PRO A 12 35.51 -17.70 -15.90
N VAL A 13 35.42 -18.94 -15.39
CA VAL A 13 34.53 -19.27 -14.26
C VAL A 13 35.02 -18.60 -12.99
N LYS A 14 36.30 -18.62 -12.69
CA LYS A 14 36.89 -17.92 -11.55
C LYS A 14 36.67 -16.41 -11.64
N ALA A 15 36.88 -15.81 -12.83
CA ALA A 15 36.60 -14.39 -13.06
C ALA A 15 35.17 -14.03 -12.80
N SER A 16 34.22 -14.84 -13.27
CA SER A 16 32.78 -14.66 -13.03
C SER A 16 32.44 -14.79 -11.54
N MET A 17 33.00 -15.76 -10.84
CA MET A 17 32.78 -15.93 -9.38
C MET A 17 33.34 -14.74 -8.58
N ILE A 18 34.51 -14.22 -8.95
CA ILE A 18 35.08 -13.03 -8.31
C ILE A 18 34.20 -11.81 -8.54
N ARG A 19 33.64 -11.65 -9.76
CA ARG A 19 32.68 -10.57 -10.06
C ARG A 19 31.41 -10.68 -9.20
N LEU A 20 30.84 -11.87 -9.05
CA LEU A 20 29.67 -12.11 -8.21
C LEU A 20 29.92 -11.77 -6.74
N GLN A 21 31.17 -11.86 -6.28
CA GLN A 21 31.57 -11.43 -4.93
C GLN A 21 31.66 -9.91 -4.81
N SER A 22 31.73 -9.17 -5.91
CA SER A 22 31.78 -7.71 -5.87
C SER A 22 30.54 -7.11 -5.22
N ALA A 23 30.74 -6.21 -4.28
CA ALA A 23 29.66 -5.50 -3.61
C ALA A 23 28.81 -4.67 -4.59
N SER A 24 29.42 -4.15 -5.66
CA SER A 24 28.73 -3.39 -6.70
C SER A 24 27.77 -4.27 -7.51
N VAL A 25 28.21 -5.44 -7.95
CA VAL A 25 27.38 -6.41 -8.69
C VAL A 25 26.19 -6.85 -7.85
N ARG A 26 26.44 -7.23 -6.60
CA ARG A 26 25.34 -7.60 -5.67
C ARG A 26 24.36 -6.46 -5.43
N LYS A 27 24.86 -5.24 -5.26
CA LYS A 27 24.00 -4.07 -5.07
C LYS A 27 23.12 -3.79 -6.27
N VAL A 28 23.63 -3.90 -7.50
CA VAL A 28 22.85 -3.74 -8.73
C VAL A 28 21.79 -4.85 -8.82
N ALA A 29 22.14 -6.10 -8.60
CA ALA A 29 21.18 -7.20 -8.60
C ALA A 29 20.06 -7.01 -7.58
N VAL A 30 20.40 -6.61 -6.35
CA VAL A 30 19.41 -6.32 -5.30
C VAL A 30 18.51 -5.16 -5.69
N LEU A 31 19.03 -4.11 -6.33
CA LEU A 31 18.21 -2.98 -6.80
C LEU A 31 17.27 -3.38 -7.91
N THR A 32 17.73 -4.16 -8.90
CA THR A 32 16.87 -4.66 -9.99
C THR A 32 15.75 -5.54 -9.44
N GLY A 33 16.06 -6.49 -8.58
CA GLY A 33 15.06 -7.31 -7.93
C GLY A 33 14.08 -6.49 -7.10
N ALA A 34 14.55 -5.43 -6.43
CA ALA A 34 13.68 -4.53 -5.67
C ALA A 34 12.72 -3.73 -6.56
N GLN A 35 13.16 -3.34 -7.75
CA GLN A 35 12.29 -2.67 -8.74
C GLN A 35 11.17 -3.59 -9.21
N ASP A 36 11.49 -4.84 -9.54
CA ASP A 36 10.50 -5.83 -9.96
C ASP A 36 9.50 -6.15 -8.83
N ALA A 37 9.98 -6.29 -7.60
CA ALA A 37 9.14 -6.47 -6.43
C ALA A 37 8.23 -5.26 -6.20
N LEU A 38 8.73 -4.03 -6.36
CA LEU A 38 7.96 -2.79 -6.25
C LEU A 38 6.86 -2.72 -7.29
N GLU A 39 7.16 -3.08 -8.55
CA GLU A 39 6.18 -3.13 -9.63
C GLU A 39 5.03 -4.11 -9.31
N VAL A 40 5.33 -5.30 -8.78
CA VAL A 40 4.31 -6.26 -8.33
C VAL A 40 3.43 -5.67 -7.25
N VAL A 41 4.01 -4.96 -6.26
CA VAL A 41 3.26 -4.30 -5.20
C VAL A 41 2.34 -3.21 -5.76
N GLU A 42 2.84 -2.36 -6.65
CA GLU A 42 2.06 -1.30 -7.28
C GLU A 42 0.93 -1.83 -8.14
N LYS A 43 1.21 -2.85 -8.95
CA LYS A 43 0.25 -3.54 -9.80
C LYS A 43 -0.87 -4.18 -8.99
N TYR A 44 -0.54 -4.79 -7.83
CA TYR A 44 -1.52 -5.37 -6.93
C TYR A 44 -2.59 -4.34 -6.52
N TYR A 45 -2.19 -3.16 -6.07
CA TYR A 45 -3.14 -2.12 -5.65
C TYR A 45 -3.88 -1.49 -6.84
N ASN A 46 -3.23 -1.31 -7.98
CA ASN A 46 -3.85 -0.73 -9.17
C ASN A 46 -4.92 -1.65 -9.77
N MET A 47 -4.66 -2.96 -9.81
CA MET A 47 -5.60 -3.93 -10.39
C MET A 47 -6.70 -4.38 -9.44
N ASN A 48 -6.40 -4.50 -8.15
CA ASN A 48 -7.30 -5.10 -7.18
C ASN A 48 -7.92 -4.09 -6.21
N GLY A 49 -7.46 -2.85 -6.22
CA GLY A 49 -7.80 -1.87 -5.19
C GLY A 49 -9.30 -1.71 -4.89
N SER A 50 -10.16 -1.77 -5.92
CA SER A 50 -11.60 -1.71 -5.73
C SER A 50 -12.20 -3.03 -5.19
N ARG A 51 -11.56 -4.17 -5.44
CA ARG A 51 -11.99 -5.52 -5.01
C ARG A 51 -11.47 -5.88 -3.62
N LEU A 52 -10.42 -5.19 -3.16
CA LEU A 52 -9.84 -5.41 -1.83
C LEU A 52 -10.68 -4.82 -0.70
N TRP A 53 -11.75 -4.12 -1.03
CA TRP A 53 -12.63 -3.49 -0.07
C TRP A 53 -13.65 -4.50 0.46
N GLU A 54 -13.32 -5.17 1.54
CA GLU A 54 -14.17 -6.16 2.20
C GLU A 54 -15.12 -5.56 3.25
N ASN A 55 -15.53 -4.30 3.15
CA ASN A 55 -16.46 -3.76 4.13
C ASN A 55 -17.90 -3.73 3.59
N PRO A 56 -18.71 -4.76 3.89
CA PRO A 56 -20.08 -4.83 3.44
C PRO A 56 -21.00 -3.78 4.08
N SER A 57 -20.55 -3.12 5.15
CA SER A 57 -21.32 -2.13 5.89
C SER A 57 -21.19 -0.70 5.35
N LEU A 58 -20.30 -0.44 4.40
CA LEU A 58 -20.31 0.83 3.70
C LEU A 58 -21.30 0.77 2.56
N PRO A 59 -22.31 1.68 2.53
CA PRO A 59 -23.27 1.71 1.44
C PRO A 59 -22.51 1.81 0.12
N THR A 60 -22.88 0.94 -0.81
CA THR A 60 -22.45 1.02 -2.21
C THR A 60 -22.59 2.47 -2.65
N HIS A 61 -21.52 3.03 -3.16
CA HIS A 61 -21.47 4.42 -3.54
C HIS A 61 -22.62 4.73 -4.48
N GLY A 62 -23.52 5.61 -4.08
CA GLY A 62 -24.62 6.06 -4.91
C GLY A 62 -24.11 6.64 -6.25
N PRO A 63 -24.97 6.70 -7.27
CA PRO A 63 -24.64 7.26 -8.57
C PRO A 63 -24.09 8.70 -8.41
N GLY A 64 -23.03 9.03 -9.12
CA GLY A 64 -22.42 10.37 -9.13
C GLY A 64 -21.22 10.58 -8.19
N ARG A 65 -20.82 9.60 -7.38
CA ARG A 65 -19.69 9.75 -6.48
C ARG A 65 -18.36 9.59 -7.20
N LYS A 66 -17.48 10.59 -7.06
CA LYS A 66 -16.08 10.46 -7.47
C LYS A 66 -15.43 9.33 -6.64
N LYS A 67 -14.97 8.26 -7.32
CA LYS A 67 -14.20 7.19 -6.68
C LYS A 67 -12.98 7.84 -6.01
N THR A 68 -12.83 7.64 -4.70
CA THR A 68 -11.59 8.06 -4.04
C THR A 68 -10.47 7.24 -4.66
N GLN A 69 -9.46 7.87 -5.23
CA GLN A 69 -8.30 7.15 -5.78
C GLN A 69 -7.35 6.72 -4.65
N TRP A 70 -7.91 6.27 -3.52
CA TRP A 70 -7.13 5.95 -2.33
C TRP A 70 -6.14 4.80 -2.60
N TRP A 71 -6.57 3.75 -3.30
CA TRP A 71 -5.69 2.64 -3.67
C TRP A 71 -4.56 3.06 -4.60
N ARG A 72 -4.82 3.99 -5.50
CA ARG A 72 -3.79 4.58 -6.34
C ARG A 72 -2.77 5.39 -5.52
N LYS A 73 -3.24 6.08 -4.47
CA LYS A 73 -2.35 6.74 -3.50
C LYS A 73 -1.55 5.73 -2.68
N VAL A 74 -2.13 4.59 -2.31
CA VAL A 74 -1.40 3.50 -1.65
C VAL A 74 -0.36 2.93 -2.59
N SER A 75 -0.72 2.59 -3.84
CA SER A 75 0.22 2.14 -4.87
C SER A 75 1.42 3.08 -5.00
N GLY A 76 1.20 4.33 -5.33
CA GLY A 76 2.28 5.32 -5.51
C GLY A 76 2.97 5.79 -4.23
N SER A 77 2.64 5.23 -3.06
CA SER A 77 3.30 5.56 -1.79
C SER A 77 4.48 4.67 -1.46
N TRP A 78 4.66 3.57 -2.20
CA TRP A 78 5.76 2.64 -1.99
C TRP A 78 7.04 3.15 -2.63
N SER A 79 8.16 2.85 -2.01
CA SER A 79 9.49 3.24 -2.51
C SER A 79 10.55 2.31 -1.95
N ILE A 80 11.66 2.20 -2.67
CA ILE A 80 12.85 1.50 -2.23
C ILE A 80 13.58 2.40 -1.24
N MET A 81 13.83 1.88 -0.02
CA MET A 81 14.53 2.58 1.04
C MET A 81 15.81 1.83 1.38
N GLY A 82 16.95 2.36 0.91
CA GLY A 82 18.23 1.76 1.17
C GLY A 82 18.39 0.37 0.53
N ALA A 83 19.41 0.21 -0.28
CA ALA A 83 19.82 -1.07 -0.83
C ALA A 83 21.28 -1.33 -0.49
N SER A 84 21.57 -2.53 -0.05
CA SER A 84 22.92 -3.04 0.20
C SER A 84 23.16 -4.32 -0.60
N GLY A 85 24.37 -4.84 -0.61
CA GLY A 85 24.62 -6.15 -1.23
C GLY A 85 23.95 -7.34 -0.52
N SER A 86 23.33 -7.12 0.65
CA SER A 86 22.66 -8.15 1.45
C SER A 86 21.13 -8.01 1.51
N GLY A 87 20.57 -6.90 1.03
CA GLY A 87 19.12 -6.74 1.06
C GLY A 87 18.65 -5.33 0.76
N VAL A 88 17.33 -5.20 0.69
CA VAL A 88 16.60 -3.96 0.40
C VAL A 88 15.35 -3.86 1.27
N THR A 89 14.93 -2.66 1.55
CA THR A 89 13.67 -2.41 2.24
C THR A 89 12.72 -1.66 1.31
N LEU A 90 11.55 -2.24 1.05
CA LEU A 90 10.42 -1.53 0.46
C LEU A 90 9.61 -0.87 1.58
N ARG A 91 9.35 0.42 1.45
CA ARG A 91 8.58 1.18 2.43
C ARG A 91 7.45 1.94 1.78
N SER A 92 6.27 1.87 2.37
CA SER A 92 5.17 2.77 2.05
C SER A 92 5.22 4.00 2.97
N LYS A 93 5.22 5.20 2.39
CA LYS A 93 5.01 6.45 3.14
C LYS A 93 3.56 6.61 3.60
N GLY A 94 2.70 5.69 3.15
CA GLY A 94 1.34 5.50 3.61
C GLY A 94 0.35 6.54 3.06
N ALA A 95 -0.69 6.07 2.38
CA ALA A 95 -1.92 6.84 2.31
C ALA A 95 -2.54 6.89 3.73
N ILE A 96 -3.21 7.99 4.06
CA ILE A 96 -3.86 8.15 5.36
C ILE A 96 -4.73 6.92 5.69
N GLY A 97 -4.49 6.32 6.84
CA GLY A 97 -5.22 5.15 7.32
C GLY A 97 -4.74 3.80 6.79
N PHE A 98 -3.72 3.75 5.91
CA PHE A 98 -3.23 2.48 5.37
C PHE A 98 -2.66 1.55 6.45
N SER A 99 -1.88 2.06 7.38
CA SER A 99 -1.35 1.26 8.51
C SER A 99 -2.46 0.58 9.31
N HIS A 100 -3.56 1.28 9.60
CA HIS A 100 -4.71 0.69 10.28
C HIS A 100 -5.44 -0.38 9.45
N LYS A 101 -5.32 -0.34 8.12
CA LYS A 101 -5.86 -1.41 7.26
C LYS A 101 -4.98 -2.66 7.34
N VAL A 102 -3.68 -2.49 7.46
CA VAL A 102 -2.72 -3.61 7.57
C VAL A 102 -2.73 -4.22 8.97
N THR A 103 -2.60 -3.40 10.01
CA THR A 103 -2.41 -3.89 11.38
C THR A 103 -3.68 -3.92 12.22
N GLY A 104 -4.74 -3.26 11.76
CA GLY A 104 -5.90 -2.99 12.60
C GLY A 104 -5.60 -1.98 13.69
N GLY A 105 -6.41 -1.98 14.73
CA GLY A 105 -6.20 -1.17 15.92
C GLY A 105 -7.32 -0.18 16.20
N THR A 106 -7.17 0.57 17.29
CA THR A 106 -8.16 1.56 17.73
C THR A 106 -7.74 2.96 17.30
N ILE A 107 -8.62 3.63 16.59
CA ILE A 107 -8.47 5.03 16.18
C ILE A 107 -9.24 5.87 17.19
N THR A 108 -8.57 6.82 17.84
CA THR A 108 -9.16 7.76 18.79
C THR A 108 -9.06 9.19 18.28
N ALA A 109 -10.00 10.02 18.68
CA ALA A 109 -9.94 11.44 18.39
C ALA A 109 -8.79 12.09 19.19
N ARG A 110 -7.85 12.75 18.50
CA ARG A 110 -6.68 13.38 19.14
C ARG A 110 -6.83 14.90 19.35
N ARG A 111 -7.41 15.59 18.37
CA ARG A 111 -7.56 17.06 18.37
C ARG A 111 -8.99 17.53 18.55
N ALA A 112 -9.94 16.65 18.41
CA ALA A 112 -11.36 16.91 18.56
C ALA A 112 -11.95 16.02 19.64
N LYS A 113 -13.09 16.42 20.21
CA LYS A 113 -13.80 15.62 21.22
C LYS A 113 -14.29 14.26 20.67
N PHE A 114 -14.59 14.20 19.38
CA PHE A 114 -15.13 13.02 18.70
C PHE A 114 -14.52 12.85 17.31
N LEU A 115 -14.48 11.61 16.85
CA LEU A 115 -14.34 11.26 15.42
C LEU A 115 -15.66 11.53 14.74
N THR A 116 -15.62 12.15 13.56
CA THR A 116 -16.79 12.34 12.69
C THR A 116 -16.76 11.31 11.58
N ILE A 117 -17.68 10.35 11.65
CA ILE A 117 -17.76 9.23 10.70
C ILE A 117 -18.91 9.52 9.73
N PRO A 118 -18.62 9.72 8.44
CA PRO A 118 -19.67 10.01 7.46
C PRO A 118 -20.56 8.78 7.25
N ILE A 119 -21.87 8.98 7.26
CA ILE A 119 -22.87 7.94 7.05
C ILE A 119 -23.70 8.15 5.78
N VAL A 120 -23.53 9.29 5.12
CA VAL A 120 -24.16 9.56 3.82
C VAL A 120 -23.09 9.65 2.72
N PRO A 121 -23.42 9.27 1.48
CA PRO A 121 -22.47 9.27 0.36
C PRO A 121 -21.79 10.63 0.13
N GLU A 122 -22.52 11.72 0.26
CA GLU A 122 -22.07 13.08 0.01
C GLU A 122 -21.00 13.56 1.01
N ALA A 123 -21.02 13.00 2.22
CA ALA A 123 -20.12 13.37 3.30
C ALA A 123 -18.77 12.66 3.25
N HIS A 124 -18.66 11.59 2.46
CA HIS A 124 -17.40 10.86 2.41
C HIS A 124 -16.28 11.66 1.72
N GLY A 125 -15.11 11.64 2.31
CA GLY A 125 -13.96 12.41 1.84
C GLY A 125 -13.99 13.88 2.28
N LEU A 126 -15.05 14.31 2.97
CA LEU A 126 -15.17 15.65 3.54
C LEU A 126 -15.01 15.58 5.06
N THR A 127 -14.42 16.63 5.63
CA THR A 127 -14.54 16.89 7.07
C THR A 127 -15.91 17.46 7.36
N ALA A 128 -16.43 17.32 8.59
CA ALA A 128 -17.71 17.93 8.99
C ALA A 128 -17.69 19.46 8.78
N ARG A 129 -16.55 20.13 9.02
CA ARG A 129 -16.38 21.56 8.77
C ARG A 129 -16.51 21.90 7.28
N THR A 130 -15.86 21.12 6.41
CA THR A 130 -15.94 21.33 4.96
C THR A 130 -17.35 21.09 4.47
N TYR A 131 -17.97 19.99 4.89
CA TYR A 131 -19.36 19.68 4.55
C TYR A 131 -20.32 20.82 4.95
N SER A 132 -20.20 21.29 6.20
CA SER A 132 -21.05 22.36 6.72
C SER A 132 -20.92 23.69 5.94
N ARG A 133 -19.73 23.95 5.34
CA ARG A 133 -19.48 25.16 4.55
C ARG A 133 -19.91 25.04 3.07
N THR A 134 -19.82 23.83 2.51
CA THR A 134 -19.95 23.64 1.06
C THR A 134 -21.27 22.99 0.64
N ILE A 135 -21.95 22.27 1.54
CA ILE A 135 -23.15 21.51 1.21
C ILE A 135 -24.34 22.01 2.03
N ALA A 136 -24.32 21.83 3.35
CA ALA A 136 -25.41 22.24 4.22
C ALA A 136 -24.92 22.46 5.67
N PRO A 137 -25.46 23.44 6.41
CA PRO A 137 -25.17 23.63 7.81
C PRO A 137 -25.43 22.37 8.64
N LEU A 138 -24.52 22.07 9.57
CA LEU A 138 -24.61 20.91 10.47
C LEU A 138 -24.88 21.37 11.89
N PHE A 139 -25.74 20.64 12.60
CA PHE A 139 -25.97 20.78 14.04
C PHE A 139 -25.90 19.43 14.74
N ALA A 140 -25.60 19.45 16.03
CA ALA A 140 -25.41 18.23 16.83
C ALA A 140 -26.74 17.75 17.44
N VAL A 141 -27.08 16.49 17.23
CA VAL A 141 -28.27 15.85 17.81
C VAL A 141 -27.89 14.44 18.29
N LYS A 142 -28.04 14.16 19.56
CA LYS A 142 -27.93 12.80 20.14
C LYS A 142 -26.77 11.94 19.60
N GLY A 143 -25.55 12.50 19.50
CA GLY A 143 -24.37 11.76 19.05
C GLY A 143 -24.17 11.68 17.53
N VAL A 144 -24.91 12.46 16.78
CA VAL A 144 -24.73 12.65 15.34
C VAL A 144 -24.61 14.13 14.99
N LEU A 145 -24.02 14.43 13.82
CA LEU A 145 -24.17 15.71 13.15
C LEU A 145 -25.22 15.51 12.04
N ALA A 146 -26.24 16.31 12.06
CA ALA A 146 -27.37 16.28 11.12
C ALA A 146 -27.52 17.61 10.40
N GLN A 147 -28.19 17.60 9.26
CA GLN A 147 -28.69 18.77 8.55
C GLN A 147 -30.22 18.79 8.57
N ALA A 148 -30.82 19.97 8.36
CA ALA A 148 -32.25 20.07 8.13
C ALA A 148 -32.62 19.35 6.81
N ASP A 149 -33.76 18.64 6.81
CA ASP A 149 -34.23 17.91 5.63
C ASP A 149 -35.78 17.88 5.71
N GLU A 150 -36.41 18.72 4.93
CA GLU A 150 -37.89 18.86 4.88
C GLU A 150 -38.56 17.57 4.36
N ASN A 151 -37.83 16.74 3.61
CA ASN A 151 -38.37 15.48 3.10
C ASN A 151 -38.26 14.33 4.12
N SER A 152 -37.59 14.55 5.24
CA SER A 152 -37.46 13.56 6.31
C SER A 152 -38.64 13.65 7.28
N PRO A 153 -39.25 12.51 7.68
CA PRO A 153 -40.33 12.49 8.69
C PRO A 153 -39.95 13.15 10.02
N THR A 154 -38.65 13.25 10.31
CA THR A 154 -38.09 13.85 11.52
C THR A 154 -37.59 15.29 11.32
N GLY A 155 -37.73 15.84 10.09
CA GLY A 155 -37.18 17.16 9.73
C GLY A 155 -35.64 17.22 9.67
N ILE A 156 -34.94 16.10 9.90
CA ILE A 156 -33.48 16.05 9.95
C ILE A 156 -32.92 14.85 9.17
N LYS A 157 -31.76 15.04 8.56
CA LYS A 157 -30.95 13.98 7.92
C LYS A 157 -29.62 13.82 8.66
N PRO A 158 -29.37 12.70 9.36
CA PRO A 158 -28.06 12.43 9.95
C PRO A 158 -26.98 12.32 8.87
N VAL A 159 -25.85 12.98 9.06
CA VAL A 159 -24.75 13.06 8.09
C VAL A 159 -23.47 12.40 8.63
N PHE A 160 -23.16 12.65 9.88
CA PHE A 160 -22.00 12.06 10.56
C PHE A 160 -22.39 11.47 11.91
N VAL A 161 -21.82 10.30 12.23
CA VAL A 161 -21.88 9.76 13.60
C VAL A 161 -20.67 10.26 14.38
N LEU A 162 -20.90 10.63 15.64
CA LEU A 162 -19.86 11.05 16.56
C LEU A 162 -19.43 9.87 17.44
N LYS A 163 -18.17 9.47 17.38
CA LYS A 163 -17.59 8.39 18.20
C LYS A 163 -16.31 8.86 18.89
N LYS A 164 -16.10 8.48 20.15
CA LYS A 164 -14.83 8.74 20.85
C LYS A 164 -13.69 7.94 20.25
N SER A 165 -13.97 6.70 19.87
CA SER A 165 -13.03 5.79 19.23
C SER A 165 -13.76 4.81 18.32
N ILE A 166 -13.03 4.24 17.37
CA ILE A 166 -13.45 3.11 16.55
C ILE A 166 -12.33 2.07 16.52
N THR A 167 -12.68 0.80 16.63
CA THR A 167 -11.72 -0.30 16.45
C THR A 167 -11.89 -0.87 15.05
N GLN A 168 -10.78 -0.94 14.32
CA GLN A 168 -10.73 -1.52 12.99
C GLN A 168 -9.98 -2.84 13.06
N LYS A 169 -10.57 -3.90 12.50
CA LYS A 169 -9.87 -5.16 12.27
C LYS A 169 -8.88 -5.01 11.10
N PRO A 170 -7.74 -5.72 11.12
CA PRO A 170 -6.86 -5.76 9.98
C PRO A 170 -7.59 -6.34 8.76
N TRP A 171 -7.27 -5.85 7.59
CA TRP A 171 -7.83 -6.37 6.35
C TRP A 171 -6.95 -7.51 5.84
N ARG A 172 -7.57 -8.65 5.60
CA ARG A 172 -6.88 -9.87 5.21
C ARG A 172 -5.99 -9.71 3.97
N ASN A 173 -6.41 -8.88 3.03
CA ASN A 173 -5.72 -8.65 1.76
C ASN A 173 -5.18 -7.21 1.66
N ALA A 174 -4.85 -6.58 2.79
CA ALA A 174 -4.29 -5.22 2.78
C ALA A 174 -2.89 -5.15 2.15
N LEU A 175 -2.15 -6.26 2.19
CA LEU A 175 -0.85 -6.43 1.54
C LEU A 175 -0.97 -7.47 0.41
N PRO A 176 -0.15 -7.34 -0.64
CA PRO A 176 -0.04 -8.38 -1.66
C PRO A 176 0.45 -9.70 -1.04
N PRO A 177 0.14 -10.85 -1.65
CA PRO A 177 0.69 -12.14 -1.21
C PRO A 177 2.21 -12.08 -1.17
N GLU A 178 2.79 -12.50 -0.04
CA GLU A 178 4.23 -12.41 0.20
C GLU A 178 5.05 -13.06 -0.90
N GLN A 179 4.67 -14.25 -1.31
CA GLN A 179 5.38 -15.02 -2.33
C GLN A 179 5.46 -14.29 -3.68
N SER A 180 4.46 -13.44 -4.01
CA SER A 180 4.43 -12.76 -5.31
C SER A 180 5.57 -11.75 -5.47
N TYR A 181 5.85 -10.94 -4.46
CA TYR A 181 6.93 -9.96 -4.53
C TYR A 181 8.29 -10.56 -4.19
N ILE A 182 8.35 -11.65 -3.40
CA ILE A 182 9.59 -12.42 -3.20
C ILE A 182 10.04 -13.06 -4.50
N ASN A 183 9.13 -13.71 -5.25
CA ASN A 183 9.47 -14.32 -6.53
C ASN A 183 9.91 -13.27 -7.56
N ALA A 184 9.23 -12.13 -7.64
CA ALA A 184 9.63 -11.04 -8.53
C ALA A 184 11.04 -10.53 -8.17
N PHE A 185 11.30 -10.30 -6.89
CA PHE A 185 12.63 -9.92 -6.42
C PHE A 185 13.72 -10.93 -6.82
N ALA A 186 13.48 -12.21 -6.56
CA ALA A 186 14.45 -13.27 -6.86
C ALA A 186 14.73 -13.36 -8.37
N ASN A 187 13.69 -13.30 -9.19
CA ASN A 187 13.82 -13.35 -10.64
C ASN A 187 14.57 -12.14 -11.20
N GLY A 188 14.21 -10.92 -10.78
CA GLY A 188 14.91 -9.71 -11.24
C GLY A 188 16.36 -9.68 -10.81
N ALA A 189 16.66 -10.07 -9.57
CA ALA A 189 18.04 -10.18 -9.09
C ALA A 189 18.83 -11.22 -9.89
N LEU A 190 18.25 -12.39 -10.16
CA LEU A 190 18.89 -13.45 -10.95
C LEU A 190 19.16 -12.98 -12.39
N GLN A 191 18.20 -12.39 -13.06
CA GLN A 191 18.38 -11.87 -14.43
C GLN A 191 19.46 -10.79 -14.49
N SER A 192 19.52 -9.91 -13.49
CA SER A 192 20.58 -8.91 -13.39
C SER A 192 21.95 -9.53 -13.22
N ILE A 193 22.08 -10.61 -12.44
CA ILE A 193 23.34 -11.35 -12.27
C ILE A 193 23.77 -11.98 -13.60
N ILE A 194 22.85 -12.67 -14.28
CA ILE A 194 23.13 -13.32 -15.57
C ILE A 194 23.62 -12.29 -16.58
N ALA A 195 22.91 -11.16 -16.73
CA ALA A 195 23.31 -10.10 -17.66
C ALA A 195 24.69 -9.53 -17.38
N GLN A 196 25.09 -9.43 -16.10
CA GLN A 196 26.43 -8.95 -15.72
C GLN A 196 27.52 -9.99 -15.94
N VAL A 197 27.19 -11.26 -15.98
CA VAL A 197 28.13 -12.34 -16.30
C VAL A 197 28.29 -12.47 -17.81
N GLU A 198 27.20 -12.42 -18.58
CA GLU A 198 27.16 -12.60 -20.03
C GLU A 198 27.60 -11.34 -20.80
N GLY A 199 27.25 -10.16 -20.34
CA GLY A 199 27.52 -8.88 -21.02
C GLY A 199 28.99 -8.44 -21.04
N THR A 200 29.91 -9.37 -20.80
CA THR A 200 31.35 -9.12 -20.70
C THR A 200 32.15 -10.03 -21.65
N THR A 201 31.52 -10.57 -22.68
CA THR A 201 32.19 -11.24 -23.80
C THR A 201 32.52 -10.26 -24.92
#